data_7ec1b65eefd2f0059cd1991fd7cd6e2e
#
_entry.id   7ec1b65eefd2f0059cd1991fd7cd6e2e
#
_cell.length_a   1.000
_cell.length_b   1.000
_cell.length_c   1.000
_cell.angle_alpha   90.00
_cell.angle_beta   90.00
_cell.angle_gamma   90.00
#
_symmetry.space_group_name_H-M   'P 1'
#
loop_
_entity.id
_entity.type
_entity.pdbx_description
1 polymer ?
#
loop_
_entity_poly.entity_id
_entity_poly.type
_entity_poly.pdbx_seq_one_letter_code
_entity_poly.pdbx_strand_id
1 'polypeptide(L)'
;MKRPNLHRHPGSHPTRNSHGNRESGQARLTGPGMLLLFLIGVGIIGFALWKYKLVDFETLFQQTPSTSGSSSSGSGGSTGAGPTGALRRVQSTGVLRVGMEPEAPPLHFINDSMQEDGFDFRLATAIAKRMGLQRVQVVEADYEKLPDMLRRGDIDIIMAGYVPDPSIAGVDWTNGYLDFGLCMIVHENLKWQIRELGDLNGKTVAIYDDPAAERFVKNKIARVNVKKFSGDNGWFEAVERGQAEALIYDYPFASVEIKQHPQTVIVKYNLNTSKYAIGVPANNYDLVYELNKALDHVTAQPAYADLMRQYLSSTSEVFMQPVKDRNSYVVKPGDTLSLIAQRKLGSPDRWPDIWRLNTERVANPNLIYPKLVLIMP
;
A
#
# COMPACT_ATOMS: atom_id res chain seq x y z
N MET A 1 -5.80 37.91 -58.84
CA MET A 1 -5.36 37.89 -60.28
C MET A 1 -4.68 36.57 -60.56
N LYS A 2 -5.35 35.82 -61.47
CA LYS A 2 -4.82 34.89 -62.46
C LYS A 2 -3.87 33.75 -62.05
N ARG A 3 -4.42 32.53 -61.99
CA ARG A 3 -3.85 31.30 -62.62
C ARG A 3 -3.64 31.50 -64.15
N PRO A 4 -2.89 30.67 -64.92
CA PRO A 4 -3.19 29.26 -65.20
C PRO A 4 -1.99 28.34 -65.57
N ASN A 5 -2.16 27.01 -65.44
CA ASN A 5 -2.38 25.94 -66.45
C ASN A 5 -1.16 25.35 -67.20
N LEU A 6 -0.97 24.01 -67.01
CA LEU A 6 -1.10 22.87 -67.96
C LEU A 6 -0.07 22.69 -69.08
N HIS A 7 0.51 21.46 -69.13
CA HIS A 7 0.53 20.51 -70.30
C HIS A 7 1.39 19.28 -69.91
N ARG A 8 0.89 18.10 -69.85
CA ARG A 8 0.53 16.94 -70.66
C ARG A 8 1.66 16.43 -71.63
N HIS A 9 2.14 15.21 -71.30
CA HIS A 9 2.36 13.92 -71.99
C HIS A 9 2.97 13.93 -73.46
N PRO A 10 3.46 12.76 -74.03
CA PRO A 10 3.52 11.36 -73.59
C PRO A 10 4.74 10.54 -74.10
N GLY A 11 4.86 9.28 -73.65
CA GLY A 11 5.16 8.14 -74.58
C GLY A 11 6.53 7.51 -74.54
N SER A 12 6.69 6.32 -74.16
CA SER A 12 6.88 5.09 -74.97
C SER A 12 7.55 3.97 -74.17
N HIS A 13 6.93 2.80 -74.20
CA HIS A 13 7.44 1.46 -73.82
C HIS A 13 8.39 0.92 -74.94
N PRO A 14 8.97 -0.32 -74.85
CA PRO A 14 9.38 -1.23 -73.78
C PRO A 14 10.77 -1.86 -73.99
N THR A 15 11.34 -2.56 -72.97
CA THR A 15 12.00 -3.86 -73.25
C THR A 15 12.22 -4.67 -71.96
N ARG A 16 12.03 -5.93 -72.17
CA ARG A 16 12.03 -7.16 -71.36
C ARG A 16 13.47 -7.64 -71.12
N ASN A 17 13.74 -8.18 -69.89
CA ASN A 17 14.42 -9.46 -69.60
C ASN A 17 14.62 -9.58 -68.08
N SER A 18 13.99 -10.50 -67.42
CA SER A 18 14.24 -11.93 -67.14
C SER A 18 15.26 -12.18 -66.03
N HIS A 19 14.78 -12.94 -65.09
CA HIS A 19 15.41 -13.89 -64.17
C HIS A 19 15.80 -13.40 -62.76
N GLY A 20 15.18 -14.07 -61.78
CA GLY A 20 15.66 -14.18 -60.43
C GLY A 20 14.56 -14.43 -59.41
N ASN A 21 13.81 -15.52 -59.54
CA ASN A 21 12.99 -16.07 -58.46
C ASN A 21 13.87 -16.36 -57.24
N ARG A 22 13.61 -15.66 -56.13
CA ARG A 22 13.84 -16.19 -54.79
C ARG A 22 12.49 -16.24 -54.11
N GLU A 23 11.89 -17.43 -54.11
CA GLU A 23 10.77 -17.79 -53.28
C GLU A 23 11.18 -17.68 -51.82
N SER A 24 10.66 -16.69 -51.10
CA SER A 24 10.59 -16.72 -49.67
C SER A 24 9.47 -17.70 -49.27
N GLY A 25 9.86 -18.91 -48.94
CA GLY A 25 8.95 -19.95 -48.46
C GLY A 25 8.27 -19.49 -47.18
N GLN A 26 7.09 -18.92 -47.31
CA GLN A 26 6.15 -18.85 -46.22
C GLN A 26 5.61 -20.25 -45.98
N ALA A 27 6.09 -20.95 -44.97
CA ALA A 27 5.52 -22.19 -44.52
C ALA A 27 4.06 -21.94 -44.06
N ARG A 28 3.11 -22.29 -44.91
CA ARG A 28 1.70 -22.35 -44.57
C ARG A 28 1.51 -23.55 -43.62
N LEU A 29 1.34 -23.28 -42.35
CA LEU A 29 0.95 -24.29 -41.35
C LEU A 29 -0.42 -24.86 -41.74
N THR A 30 -0.46 -26.17 -42.00
CA THR A 30 -1.69 -26.91 -42.28
C THR A 30 -2.53 -27.00 -40.98
N GLY A 31 -3.85 -27.15 -41.08
CA GLY A 31 -4.78 -27.17 -39.97
C GLY A 31 -4.36 -28.01 -38.75
N PRO A 32 -3.75 -29.21 -38.90
CA PRO A 32 -3.18 -29.97 -37.78
C PRO A 32 -2.03 -29.26 -37.05
N GLY A 33 -1.18 -28.52 -37.75
CA GLY A 33 -0.08 -27.76 -37.16
C GLY A 33 -0.55 -26.54 -36.33
N MET A 34 -1.60 -25.87 -36.79
CA MET A 34 -2.23 -24.78 -36.02
C MET A 34 -2.91 -25.31 -34.75
N LEU A 35 -3.57 -26.46 -34.82
CA LEU A 35 -4.18 -27.09 -33.66
C LEU A 35 -3.13 -27.51 -32.61
N LEU A 36 -1.98 -28.05 -33.06
CA LEU A 36 -0.88 -28.43 -32.17
C LEU A 36 -0.26 -27.22 -31.48
N LEU A 37 -0.03 -26.10 -32.20
CA LEU A 37 0.47 -24.85 -31.63
C LEU A 37 -0.53 -24.23 -30.66
N PHE A 38 -1.84 -24.33 -30.95
CA PHE A 38 -2.88 -23.87 -30.04
C PHE A 38 -2.92 -24.71 -28.76
N LEU A 39 -2.82 -26.03 -28.85
CA LEU A 39 -2.76 -26.93 -27.70
C LEU A 39 -1.48 -26.73 -26.87
N ILE A 40 -0.34 -26.47 -27.52
CA ILE A 40 0.92 -26.14 -26.82
C ILE A 40 0.77 -24.77 -26.12
N GLY A 41 0.17 -23.78 -26.80
CA GLY A 41 -0.11 -22.46 -26.19
C GLY A 41 -1.03 -22.56 -24.98
N VAL A 42 -2.12 -23.30 -25.10
CA VAL A 42 -3.05 -23.56 -23.96
C VAL A 42 -2.37 -24.36 -22.86
N GLY A 43 -1.50 -25.32 -23.22
CA GLY A 43 -0.69 -26.09 -22.25
C GLY A 43 0.31 -25.22 -21.49
N ILE A 44 0.99 -24.29 -22.19
CA ILE A 44 1.94 -23.35 -21.57
C ILE A 44 1.19 -22.33 -20.70
N ILE A 45 0.06 -21.79 -21.17
CA ILE A 45 -0.79 -20.92 -20.36
C ILE A 45 -1.38 -21.68 -19.17
N GLY A 46 -1.87 -22.89 -19.37
CA GLY A 46 -2.36 -23.75 -18.28
C GLY A 46 -1.27 -24.12 -17.27
N PHE A 47 -0.05 -24.39 -17.74
CA PHE A 47 1.11 -24.66 -16.88
C PHE A 47 1.60 -23.38 -16.18
N ALA A 48 1.59 -22.23 -16.85
CA ALA A 48 1.88 -20.95 -16.24
C ALA A 48 0.83 -20.58 -15.20
N LEU A 49 -0.45 -20.73 -15.51
CA LEU A 49 -1.55 -20.51 -14.55
C LEU A 49 -1.52 -21.53 -13.39
N TRP A 50 -1.04 -22.76 -13.61
CA TRP A 50 -0.82 -23.74 -12.56
C TRP A 50 0.45 -23.46 -11.75
N LYS A 51 1.54 -23.03 -12.38
CA LYS A 51 2.81 -22.68 -11.72
C LYS A 51 2.77 -21.30 -11.06
N TYR A 52 1.97 -20.39 -11.63
CA TYR A 52 1.62 -19.08 -11.09
C TYR A 52 0.19 -19.07 -10.54
N LYS A 53 -0.38 -20.25 -10.25
CA LYS A 53 -1.48 -20.30 -9.31
C LYS A 53 -0.99 -19.52 -8.12
N LEU A 54 -1.49 -18.31 -8.05
CA LEU A 54 -1.46 -17.47 -6.88
C LEU A 54 -1.34 -18.38 -5.68
N VAL A 55 -0.27 -18.23 -4.94
CA VAL A 55 -0.07 -18.91 -3.67
C VAL A 55 -1.42 -18.90 -3.01
N ASP A 56 -2.03 -20.09 -2.86
CA ASP A 56 -3.37 -20.17 -2.29
C ASP A 56 -3.20 -19.71 -0.85
N PHE A 57 -3.44 -18.42 -0.65
CA PHE A 57 -3.23 -17.72 0.61
C PHE A 57 -4.03 -18.42 1.72
N GLU A 58 -5.10 -19.11 1.32
CA GLU A 58 -5.92 -19.91 2.21
C GLU A 58 -5.20 -21.16 2.72
N THR A 59 -4.38 -21.84 1.91
CA THR A 59 -3.68 -23.05 2.34
C THR A 59 -2.47 -22.78 3.22
N LEU A 60 -1.81 -21.62 3.09
CA LEU A 60 -0.65 -21.26 3.91
C LEU A 60 -0.98 -21.08 5.41
N PHE A 61 -2.24 -20.82 5.73
CA PHE A 61 -2.68 -20.63 7.12
C PHE A 61 -3.41 -21.85 7.70
N GLN A 62 -3.44 -23.00 7.02
CA GLN A 62 -4.15 -24.20 7.48
C GLN A 62 -3.42 -25.04 8.55
N GLN A 63 -2.19 -24.71 8.94
CA GLN A 63 -1.52 -25.42 10.04
C GLN A 63 -1.96 -24.86 11.40
N THR A 64 -3.09 -25.35 11.90
CA THR A 64 -3.42 -25.27 13.32
C THR A 64 -2.97 -26.57 14.00
N PRO A 65 -2.16 -26.54 15.07
CA PRO A 65 -1.99 -27.72 15.89
C PRO A 65 -3.31 -27.99 16.63
N SER A 66 -3.91 -29.12 16.35
CA SER A 66 -5.02 -29.65 17.12
C SER A 66 -4.49 -30.07 18.48
N THR A 67 -4.69 -29.25 19.51
CA THR A 67 -4.53 -29.65 20.90
C THR A 67 -5.90 -30.04 21.47
N SER A 68 -6.12 -31.32 21.52
CA SER A 68 -7.09 -31.93 22.43
C SER A 68 -6.56 -31.76 23.85
N GLY A 69 -7.13 -30.86 24.63
CA GLY A 69 -6.78 -30.60 26.02
C GLY A 69 -8.00 -30.67 26.90
N SER A 70 -8.00 -31.67 27.72
CA SER A 70 -8.97 -31.97 28.78
C SER A 70 -9.23 -30.78 29.72
N SER A 71 -10.48 -30.65 30.10
CA SER A 71 -11.01 -29.80 31.14
C SER A 71 -10.33 -30.08 32.50
N SER A 72 -9.72 -29.06 33.11
CA SER A 72 -9.54 -29.01 34.56
C SER A 72 -10.02 -27.64 35.09
N SER A 73 -11.04 -27.70 35.93
CA SER A 73 -11.57 -26.63 36.72
C SER A 73 -10.52 -26.08 37.69
N GLY A 74 -10.09 -24.82 37.46
CA GLY A 74 -9.25 -24.05 38.38
C GLY A 74 -9.86 -22.68 38.57
N SER A 75 -10.51 -22.47 39.71
CA SER A 75 -11.05 -21.21 40.21
C SER A 75 -9.89 -20.25 40.48
N GLY A 76 -9.72 -19.22 39.66
CA GLY A 76 -8.83 -18.11 39.91
C GLY A 76 -9.47 -16.84 39.33
N GLY A 77 -10.02 -15.99 40.18
CA GLY A 77 -10.74 -14.78 39.78
C GLY A 77 -9.85 -13.77 39.08
N SER A 78 -10.04 -13.65 37.79
CA SER A 78 -9.72 -12.46 36.99
C SER A 78 -11.07 -11.97 36.48
N THR A 79 -11.58 -10.87 36.98
CA THR A 79 -12.76 -10.17 36.47
C THR A 79 -12.37 -9.52 35.12
N GLY A 80 -12.14 -10.32 34.11
CA GLY A 80 -12.04 -9.84 32.74
C GLY A 80 -13.42 -9.37 32.29
N ALA A 81 -13.60 -8.07 32.09
CA ALA A 81 -14.76 -7.56 31.39
C ALA A 81 -14.88 -8.33 30.07
N GLY A 82 -16.06 -8.92 29.81
CA GLY A 82 -16.30 -9.63 28.53
C GLY A 82 -16.17 -8.67 27.34
N PRO A 83 -16.09 -9.23 26.12
CA PRO A 83 -15.89 -8.42 24.90
C PRO A 83 -16.86 -7.24 24.82
N THR A 84 -16.34 -6.07 24.42
CA THR A 84 -17.14 -4.87 24.19
C THR A 84 -18.03 -5.02 22.94
N GLY A 85 -18.89 -4.02 22.69
CA GLY A 85 -19.92 -4.10 21.66
C GLY A 85 -19.39 -4.49 20.29
N ALA A 86 -18.29 -3.88 19.82
CA ALA A 86 -17.74 -4.14 18.49
C ALA A 86 -17.12 -5.54 18.37
N LEU A 87 -16.26 -5.95 19.30
CA LEU A 87 -15.65 -7.29 19.27
C LEU A 87 -16.71 -8.39 19.39
N ARG A 88 -17.67 -8.23 20.30
CA ARG A 88 -18.78 -9.19 20.46
C ARG A 88 -19.60 -9.36 19.18
N ARG A 89 -19.91 -8.24 18.52
CA ARG A 89 -20.64 -8.27 17.25
C ARG A 89 -19.84 -9.04 16.17
N VAL A 90 -18.57 -8.71 15.98
CA VAL A 90 -17.69 -9.35 15.01
C VAL A 90 -17.60 -10.86 15.27
N GLN A 91 -17.40 -11.27 16.53
CA GLN A 91 -17.32 -12.68 16.93
C GLN A 91 -18.65 -13.42 16.76
N SER A 92 -19.78 -12.78 17.11
CA SER A 92 -21.10 -13.42 17.02
C SER A 92 -21.61 -13.58 15.59
N THR A 93 -21.26 -12.65 14.70
CA THR A 93 -21.65 -12.71 13.28
C THR A 93 -20.67 -13.50 12.43
N GLY A 94 -19.41 -13.63 12.87
CA GLY A 94 -18.32 -14.19 12.08
C GLY A 94 -17.91 -13.30 10.89
N VAL A 95 -18.39 -12.04 10.84
CA VAL A 95 -18.18 -11.12 9.73
C VAL A 95 -17.45 -9.87 10.23
N LEU A 96 -16.35 -9.50 9.56
CA LEU A 96 -15.64 -8.26 9.76
C LEU A 96 -16.03 -7.28 8.66
N ARG A 97 -16.77 -6.20 9.00
CA ARG A 97 -17.13 -5.14 8.06
C ARG A 97 -15.98 -4.14 8.01
N VAL A 98 -15.35 -4.03 6.85
CA VAL A 98 -14.16 -3.19 6.65
C VAL A 98 -14.51 -2.05 5.74
N GLY A 99 -14.37 -0.82 6.23
CA GLY A 99 -14.46 0.38 5.42
C GLY A 99 -13.21 0.54 4.57
N MET A 100 -13.38 0.61 3.26
CA MET A 100 -12.32 0.82 2.27
C MET A 100 -12.73 1.88 1.27
N GLU A 101 -11.74 2.58 0.71
CA GLU A 101 -11.98 3.50 -0.39
C GLU A 101 -12.11 2.69 -1.70
N PRO A 102 -13.13 2.97 -2.54
CA PRO A 102 -13.25 2.29 -3.82
C PRO A 102 -12.11 2.68 -4.76
N GLU A 103 -11.70 1.74 -5.63
CA GLU A 103 -10.69 1.98 -6.69
C GLU A 103 -9.44 2.73 -6.21
N ALA A 104 -8.90 2.31 -5.06
CA ALA A 104 -7.70 2.85 -4.44
C ALA A 104 -6.49 1.89 -4.52
N PRO A 105 -6.03 1.50 -5.75
CA PRO A 105 -4.87 0.64 -5.88
C PRO A 105 -3.60 1.34 -5.35
N PRO A 106 -2.70 0.61 -4.69
CA PRO A 106 -2.61 -0.84 -4.60
C PRO A 106 -3.32 -1.44 -3.38
N LEU A 107 -4.04 -0.64 -2.56
CA LEU A 107 -4.59 -1.09 -1.28
C LEU A 107 -5.92 -1.83 -1.44
N HIS A 108 -6.86 -1.27 -2.22
CA HIS A 108 -8.15 -1.88 -2.53
C HIS A 108 -8.60 -1.53 -3.95
N PHE A 109 -9.11 -2.51 -4.69
CA PHE A 109 -9.69 -2.35 -6.03
C PHE A 109 -10.44 -3.61 -6.45
N ILE A 110 -11.26 -3.48 -7.49
CA ILE A 110 -11.90 -4.63 -8.15
C ILE A 110 -11.00 -5.11 -9.28
N ASN A 111 -10.57 -6.37 -9.23
CA ASN A 111 -9.67 -6.94 -10.24
C ASN A 111 -10.39 -7.31 -11.54
N ASP A 112 -9.64 -7.72 -12.58
CA ASP A 112 -10.19 -8.11 -13.90
C ASP A 112 -11.20 -9.27 -13.84
N SER A 113 -11.23 -10.03 -12.76
CA SER A 113 -12.20 -11.10 -12.50
C SER A 113 -13.43 -10.63 -11.72
N MET A 114 -13.61 -9.33 -11.58
CA MET A 114 -14.70 -8.70 -10.82
C MET A 114 -14.74 -9.14 -9.35
N GLN A 115 -13.57 -9.27 -8.74
CA GLN A 115 -13.42 -9.65 -7.33
C GLN A 115 -12.64 -8.59 -6.58
N GLU A 116 -12.99 -8.43 -5.30
CA GLU A 116 -12.23 -7.62 -4.34
C GLU A 116 -10.76 -8.06 -4.31
N ASP A 117 -9.84 -7.11 -4.42
CA ASP A 117 -8.41 -7.35 -4.40
C ASP A 117 -7.65 -6.14 -3.81
N GLY A 118 -6.34 -6.28 -3.69
CA GLY A 118 -5.47 -5.24 -3.14
C GLY A 118 -4.85 -5.62 -1.81
N PHE A 119 -3.83 -4.88 -1.41
CA PHE A 119 -3.04 -5.18 -0.22
C PHE A 119 -3.89 -5.18 1.05
N ASP A 120 -4.67 -4.11 1.28
CA ASP A 120 -5.50 -3.97 2.49
C ASP A 120 -6.60 -5.03 2.54
N PHE A 121 -7.26 -5.32 1.41
CA PHE A 121 -8.28 -6.37 1.36
C PHE A 121 -7.70 -7.76 1.69
N ARG A 122 -6.53 -8.11 1.12
CA ARG A 122 -5.87 -9.38 1.39
C ARG A 122 -5.39 -9.49 2.83
N LEU A 123 -4.83 -8.40 3.36
CA LEU A 123 -4.41 -8.34 4.76
C LEU A 123 -5.60 -8.45 5.72
N ALA A 124 -6.70 -7.72 5.46
CA ALA A 124 -7.93 -7.82 6.24
C ALA A 124 -8.48 -9.24 6.27
N THR A 125 -8.45 -9.94 5.12
CA THR A 125 -8.87 -11.35 5.00
C THR A 125 -8.00 -12.27 5.85
N ALA A 126 -6.68 -12.08 5.84
CA ALA A 126 -5.76 -12.85 6.68
C ALA A 126 -5.97 -12.59 8.18
N ILE A 127 -6.20 -11.32 8.56
CA ILE A 127 -6.53 -10.92 9.93
C ILE A 127 -7.84 -11.57 10.38
N ALA A 128 -8.90 -11.46 9.59
CA ALA A 128 -10.21 -12.05 9.89
C ALA A 128 -10.09 -13.58 10.11
N LYS A 129 -9.39 -14.27 9.22
CA LYS A 129 -9.11 -15.70 9.36
C LYS A 129 -8.33 -16.01 10.64
N ARG A 130 -7.31 -15.22 10.99
CA ARG A 130 -6.53 -15.39 12.23
C ARG A 130 -7.37 -15.17 13.48
N MET A 131 -8.38 -14.28 13.43
CA MET A 131 -9.36 -14.05 14.50
C MET A 131 -10.46 -15.13 14.55
N GLY A 132 -10.45 -16.12 13.65
CA GLY A 132 -11.48 -17.18 13.58
C GLY A 132 -12.80 -16.71 12.96
N LEU A 133 -12.79 -15.63 12.19
CA LEU A 133 -13.97 -15.10 11.50
C LEU A 133 -14.18 -15.81 10.16
N GLN A 134 -15.43 -15.81 9.68
CA GLN A 134 -15.82 -16.53 8.47
C GLN A 134 -15.44 -15.74 7.20
N ARG A 135 -15.60 -14.40 7.23
CA ARG A 135 -15.35 -13.55 6.06
C ARG A 135 -15.13 -12.08 6.41
N VAL A 136 -14.51 -11.39 5.49
CA VAL A 136 -14.51 -9.92 5.38
C VAL A 136 -15.73 -9.51 4.53
N GLN A 137 -16.33 -8.38 4.89
CA GLN A 137 -17.31 -7.68 4.08
C GLN A 137 -16.78 -6.27 3.86
N VAL A 138 -16.40 -5.95 2.63
CA VAL A 138 -16.02 -4.59 2.25
C VAL A 138 -17.25 -3.71 2.24
N VAL A 139 -17.12 -2.51 2.76
CA VAL A 139 -18.11 -1.43 2.69
C VAL A 139 -17.37 -0.22 2.13
N GLU A 140 -17.63 0.07 0.87
CA GLU A 140 -16.98 1.16 0.15
C GLU A 140 -17.55 2.51 0.53
N ALA A 141 -16.65 3.47 0.73
CA ALA A 141 -17.01 4.88 0.88
C ALA A 141 -15.78 5.76 0.62
N ASP A 142 -16.03 7.03 0.29
CA ASP A 142 -14.97 8.02 0.19
C ASP A 142 -14.19 8.12 1.50
N TYR A 143 -12.90 8.35 1.40
CA TYR A 143 -11.95 8.41 2.52
C TYR A 143 -12.47 9.22 3.71
N GLU A 144 -12.96 10.43 3.45
CA GLU A 144 -13.42 11.37 4.49
C GLU A 144 -14.67 10.89 5.23
N LYS A 145 -15.45 9.98 4.64
CA LYS A 145 -16.70 9.46 5.21
C LYS A 145 -16.47 8.27 6.15
N LEU A 146 -15.37 7.56 5.98
CA LEU A 146 -15.08 6.34 6.73
C LEU A 146 -15.08 6.52 8.26
N PRO A 147 -14.48 7.61 8.84
CA PRO A 147 -14.55 7.82 10.28
C PRO A 147 -15.97 8.01 10.82
N ASP A 148 -16.85 8.68 10.06
CA ASP A 148 -18.24 8.84 10.43
C ASP A 148 -19.01 7.52 10.41
N MET A 149 -18.78 6.69 9.40
CA MET A 149 -19.37 5.36 9.29
C MET A 149 -18.90 4.45 10.43
N LEU A 150 -17.62 4.56 10.82
CA LEU A 150 -17.07 3.82 11.96
C LEU A 150 -17.78 4.22 13.25
N ARG A 151 -17.97 5.53 13.49
CA ARG A 151 -18.66 6.05 14.69
C ARG A 151 -20.13 5.63 14.76
N ARG A 152 -20.82 5.54 13.61
CA ARG A 152 -22.21 5.06 13.56
C ARG A 152 -22.34 3.55 13.69
N GLY A 153 -21.23 2.80 13.57
CA GLY A 153 -21.24 1.35 13.57
C GLY A 153 -21.70 0.72 12.23
N ASP A 154 -21.62 1.48 11.13
CA ASP A 154 -21.89 0.96 9.78
C ASP A 154 -20.80 -0.01 9.36
N ILE A 155 -19.56 0.24 9.82
CA ILE A 155 -18.37 -0.60 9.67
C ILE A 155 -17.75 -0.90 11.04
N ASP A 156 -16.88 -1.91 11.10
CA ASP A 156 -16.21 -2.34 12.33
C ASP A 156 -14.79 -1.83 12.43
N ILE A 157 -14.13 -1.70 11.30
CA ILE A 157 -12.77 -1.18 11.17
C ILE A 157 -12.63 -0.39 9.87
N ILE A 158 -11.61 0.47 9.83
CA ILE A 158 -11.17 1.17 8.61
C ILE A 158 -9.82 0.58 8.20
N MET A 159 -9.69 0.17 6.93
CA MET A 159 -8.41 -0.11 6.26
C MET A 159 -8.42 0.58 4.89
N ALA A 160 -7.82 1.75 4.80
CA ALA A 160 -7.81 2.60 3.61
C ALA A 160 -6.59 3.55 3.64
N GLY A 161 -5.42 3.04 4.06
CA GLY A 161 -4.20 3.84 4.08
C GLY A 161 -4.16 4.95 5.13
N TYR A 162 -4.91 4.85 6.21
CA TYR A 162 -4.89 5.87 7.25
C TYR A 162 -3.61 5.88 8.08
N VAL A 163 -3.05 7.07 8.25
CA VAL A 163 -2.04 7.33 9.28
C VAL A 163 -2.74 7.60 10.60
N PRO A 164 -2.30 7.00 11.73
CA PRO A 164 -2.86 7.30 13.04
C PRO A 164 -2.88 8.79 13.33
N ASP A 165 -4.07 9.34 13.50
CA ASP A 165 -4.27 10.75 13.79
C ASP A 165 -5.22 10.92 14.99
N PRO A 166 -4.74 11.41 16.15
CA PRO A 166 -5.57 11.65 17.32
C PRO A 166 -6.60 12.76 17.13
N SER A 167 -6.50 13.57 16.08
CA SER A 167 -7.50 14.59 15.75
C SER A 167 -8.76 14.02 15.12
N ILE A 168 -8.72 12.79 14.59
CA ILE A 168 -9.88 12.09 14.06
C ILE A 168 -10.71 11.56 15.24
N ALA A 169 -11.73 12.33 15.60
CA ALA A 169 -12.55 12.04 16.77
C ALA A 169 -13.28 10.69 16.63
N GLY A 170 -13.31 9.92 17.72
CA GLY A 170 -14.05 8.66 17.79
C GLY A 170 -13.36 7.47 17.13
N VAL A 171 -12.08 7.59 16.80
CA VAL A 171 -11.26 6.52 16.24
C VAL A 171 -10.05 6.26 17.13
N ASP A 172 -9.86 5.00 17.51
CA ASP A 172 -8.63 4.46 18.06
C ASP A 172 -7.87 3.70 16.96
N TRP A 173 -6.57 3.53 17.12
CA TRP A 173 -5.71 2.96 16.12
C TRP A 173 -4.97 1.72 16.61
N THR A 174 -4.79 0.74 15.72
CA THR A 174 -3.91 -0.40 15.97
C THR A 174 -2.44 0.00 15.83
N ASN A 175 -1.53 -0.94 16.08
CA ASN A 175 -0.16 -0.85 15.57
C ASN A 175 -0.16 -0.68 14.06
N GLY A 176 0.87 -0.01 13.53
CA GLY A 176 1.00 0.13 12.08
C GLY A 176 1.20 -1.22 11.39
N TYR A 177 0.53 -1.40 10.26
CA TYR A 177 0.62 -2.62 9.46
C TYR A 177 1.51 -2.47 8.21
N LEU A 178 1.75 -1.25 7.74
CA LEU A 178 2.57 -0.96 6.56
C LEU A 178 3.42 0.30 6.79
N ASP A 179 4.74 0.15 6.68
CA ASP A 179 5.66 1.30 6.64
C ASP A 179 5.66 1.92 5.24
N PHE A 180 5.56 3.25 5.19
CA PHE A 180 5.64 4.01 3.95
C PHE A 180 6.25 5.40 4.18
N GLY A 181 6.42 6.18 3.11
CA GLY A 181 6.81 7.56 3.19
C GLY A 181 6.17 8.39 2.08
N LEU A 182 6.09 9.68 2.32
CA LEU A 182 5.68 10.64 1.31
C LEU A 182 6.76 10.75 0.24
N CYS A 183 6.33 11.03 -0.98
CA CYS A 183 7.21 11.38 -2.09
C CYS A 183 6.85 12.75 -2.67
N MET A 184 7.78 13.34 -3.41
CA MET A 184 7.60 14.60 -4.11
C MET A 184 7.57 14.35 -5.61
N ILE A 185 6.48 14.74 -6.23
CA ILE A 185 6.20 14.60 -7.65
C ILE A 185 6.13 15.99 -8.24
N VAL A 186 6.80 16.21 -9.36
CA VAL A 186 6.80 17.46 -10.08
C VAL A 186 6.53 17.24 -11.56
N HIS A 187 6.18 18.29 -12.30
CA HIS A 187 6.17 18.23 -13.75
C HIS A 187 7.59 17.96 -14.27
N GLU A 188 7.71 17.12 -15.30
CA GLU A 188 8.99 16.72 -15.91
C GLU A 188 9.91 17.92 -16.23
N ASN A 189 9.32 19.05 -16.66
CA ASN A 189 10.08 20.27 -16.97
C ASN A 189 10.70 20.93 -15.72
N LEU A 190 10.21 20.63 -14.52
CA LEU A 190 10.68 21.21 -13.25
C LEU A 190 11.67 20.31 -12.50
N LYS A 191 11.92 19.08 -12.97
CA LYS A 191 12.70 18.05 -12.26
C LYS A 191 14.14 18.45 -11.89
N TRP A 192 14.69 19.44 -12.59
CA TRP A 192 16.02 19.97 -12.30
C TRP A 192 16.00 21.23 -11.43
N GLN A 193 14.84 21.88 -11.30
CA GLN A 193 14.65 23.10 -10.54
C GLN A 193 14.11 22.83 -9.12
N ILE A 194 13.32 21.75 -8.98
CA ILE A 194 12.70 21.35 -7.72
C ILE A 194 13.15 19.92 -7.41
N ARG A 195 14.02 19.79 -6.41
CA ARG A 195 14.63 18.52 -6.02
C ARG A 195 14.56 18.27 -4.52
N GLU A 196 14.41 19.33 -3.74
CA GLU A 196 14.35 19.28 -2.28
C GLU A 196 13.14 20.09 -1.79
N LEU A 197 12.67 19.80 -0.57
CA LEU A 197 11.54 20.53 0.02
C LEU A 197 11.78 22.04 0.10
N GLY A 198 13.02 22.46 0.29
CA GLY A 198 13.40 23.89 0.32
C GLY A 198 13.12 24.62 -0.99
N ASP A 199 13.14 23.93 -2.13
CA ASP A 199 12.86 24.53 -3.44
C ASP A 199 11.37 24.89 -3.60
N LEU A 200 10.52 24.35 -2.71
CA LEU A 200 9.09 24.62 -2.67
C LEU A 200 8.71 25.82 -1.79
N ASN A 201 9.68 26.51 -1.17
CA ASN A 201 9.42 27.67 -0.34
C ASN A 201 8.66 28.76 -1.13
N GLY A 202 7.47 29.15 -0.63
CA GLY A 202 6.61 30.15 -1.26
C GLY A 202 5.85 29.66 -2.51
N LYS A 203 5.93 28.36 -2.83
CA LYS A 203 5.26 27.76 -3.98
C LYS A 203 3.94 27.09 -3.59
N THR A 204 3.17 26.68 -4.60
CA THR A 204 1.93 25.92 -4.41
C THR A 204 2.25 24.43 -4.43
N VAL A 205 1.79 23.72 -3.43
CA VAL A 205 1.92 22.28 -3.29
C VAL A 205 0.55 21.63 -3.23
N ALA A 206 0.29 20.72 -4.15
CA ALA A 206 -0.89 19.85 -4.12
C ALA A 206 -0.70 18.74 -3.09
N ILE A 207 -1.76 18.41 -2.39
CA ILE A 207 -1.86 17.24 -1.51
C ILE A 207 -3.25 16.61 -1.66
N TYR A 208 -3.38 15.33 -1.36
CA TYR A 208 -4.68 14.74 -1.01
C TYR A 208 -5.16 15.34 0.31
N ASP A 209 -6.47 15.46 0.54
CA ASP A 209 -7.00 16.05 1.77
C ASP A 209 -6.82 15.12 2.98
N ASP A 210 -5.57 14.89 3.31
CA ASP A 210 -5.12 14.15 4.49
C ASP A 210 -4.50 15.11 5.51
N PRO A 211 -5.02 15.17 6.76
CA PRO A 211 -4.47 16.02 7.80
C PRO A 211 -3.00 15.78 8.12
N ALA A 212 -2.50 14.54 7.98
CA ALA A 212 -1.09 14.23 8.25
C ALA A 212 -0.18 14.82 7.17
N ALA A 213 -0.55 14.68 5.89
CA ALA A 213 0.16 15.27 4.77
C ALA A 213 0.15 16.80 4.86
N GLU A 214 -0.99 17.41 5.21
CA GLU A 214 -1.10 18.87 5.39
C GLU A 214 -0.16 19.37 6.50
N ARG A 215 -0.16 18.72 7.66
CA ARG A 215 0.76 19.05 8.77
C ARG A 215 2.22 18.92 8.34
N PHE A 216 2.56 17.85 7.64
CA PHE A 216 3.92 17.64 7.13
C PHE A 216 4.35 18.79 6.22
N VAL A 217 3.56 19.11 5.20
CA VAL A 217 3.86 20.15 4.21
C VAL A 217 4.01 21.52 4.89
N LYS A 218 3.07 21.91 5.76
CA LYS A 218 3.10 23.20 6.48
C LYS A 218 4.29 23.32 7.45
N ASN A 219 4.74 22.21 8.04
CA ASN A 219 5.87 22.22 8.99
C ASN A 219 7.22 22.20 8.29
N LYS A 220 7.31 21.63 7.07
CA LYS A 220 8.59 21.42 6.37
C LYS A 220 8.87 22.43 5.27
N ILE A 221 7.86 23.14 4.77
CA ILE A 221 8.00 24.06 3.64
C ILE A 221 7.57 25.47 4.07
N ALA A 222 8.48 26.41 4.04
CA ALA A 222 8.21 27.77 4.46
C ALA A 222 7.28 28.49 3.46
N ARG A 223 6.28 29.20 3.97
CA ARG A 223 5.33 30.01 3.17
C ARG A 223 4.65 29.24 2.05
N VAL A 224 4.46 27.93 2.23
CA VAL A 224 3.80 27.08 1.23
C VAL A 224 2.33 27.47 1.07
N ASN A 225 1.86 27.48 -0.18
CA ASN A 225 0.44 27.53 -0.49
C ASN A 225 -0.05 26.08 -0.72
N VAL A 226 -0.87 25.57 0.20
CA VAL A 226 -1.37 24.19 0.12
C VAL A 226 -2.67 24.16 -0.67
N LYS A 227 -2.72 23.38 -1.74
CA LYS A 227 -3.91 23.10 -2.53
C LYS A 227 -4.36 21.65 -2.24
N LYS A 228 -5.53 21.50 -1.61
CA LYS A 228 -6.08 20.22 -1.20
C LYS A 228 -7.04 19.68 -2.26
N PHE A 229 -7.01 18.37 -2.43
CA PHE A 229 -7.87 17.62 -3.32
C PHE A 229 -8.51 16.46 -2.57
N SER A 230 -9.77 16.19 -2.85
CA SER A 230 -10.53 15.05 -2.31
C SER A 230 -11.33 14.38 -3.44
N GLY A 231 -11.67 13.10 -3.25
CA GLY A 231 -12.32 12.31 -4.31
C GLY A 231 -11.36 11.90 -5.43
N ASP A 232 -11.91 11.50 -6.55
CA ASP A 232 -11.21 10.67 -7.54
C ASP A 232 -10.23 11.40 -8.47
N ASN A 233 -10.05 12.73 -8.39
CA ASN A 233 -9.26 13.40 -9.44
C ASN A 233 -8.70 14.77 -9.07
N GLY A 234 -7.57 15.09 -9.69
CA GLY A 234 -7.11 16.47 -9.86
C GLY A 234 -5.74 16.80 -9.29
N TRP A 235 -5.18 15.96 -8.40
CA TRP A 235 -3.89 16.29 -7.78
C TRP A 235 -2.70 16.09 -8.72
N PHE A 236 -2.64 15.05 -9.55
CA PHE A 236 -1.64 14.90 -10.60
C PHE A 236 -1.85 15.92 -11.72
N GLU A 237 -3.09 16.11 -12.16
CA GLU A 237 -3.43 17.11 -13.18
C GLU A 237 -3.11 18.54 -12.73
N ALA A 238 -3.17 18.81 -11.43
CA ALA A 238 -2.77 20.12 -10.92
C ALA A 238 -1.29 20.40 -11.20
N VAL A 239 -0.44 19.39 -11.12
CA VAL A 239 0.99 19.48 -11.46
C VAL A 239 1.16 19.56 -12.98
N GLU A 240 0.49 18.69 -13.74
CA GLU A 240 0.58 18.68 -15.20
C GLU A 240 0.15 20.02 -15.83
N ARG A 241 -0.87 20.66 -15.26
CA ARG A 241 -1.38 21.98 -15.73
C ARG A 241 -0.68 23.18 -15.11
N GLY A 242 0.36 22.96 -14.28
CA GLY A 242 1.07 24.04 -13.61
C GLY A 242 0.24 24.81 -12.58
N GLN A 243 -0.82 24.20 -12.05
CA GLN A 243 -1.64 24.76 -10.96
C GLN A 243 -1.01 24.53 -9.58
N ALA A 244 -0.06 23.62 -9.50
CA ALA A 244 0.82 23.40 -8.39
C ALA A 244 2.22 23.07 -8.92
N GLU A 245 3.26 23.50 -8.23
CA GLU A 245 4.63 23.20 -8.62
C GLU A 245 5.06 21.81 -8.23
N ALA A 246 4.41 21.22 -7.20
CA ALA A 246 4.64 19.85 -6.79
C ALA A 246 3.37 19.22 -6.20
N LEU A 247 3.33 17.90 -6.23
CA LEU A 247 2.43 17.08 -5.44
C LEU A 247 3.26 16.35 -4.37
N ILE A 248 2.82 16.40 -3.13
CA ILE A 248 3.31 15.57 -2.03
C ILE A 248 2.26 14.50 -1.76
N TYR A 249 2.63 13.25 -1.94
CA TYR A 249 1.70 12.13 -1.92
C TYR A 249 2.34 10.87 -1.36
N ASP A 250 1.51 9.96 -0.87
CA ASP A 250 1.93 8.67 -0.35
C ASP A 250 2.54 7.81 -1.46
N TYR A 251 3.77 7.35 -1.22
CA TYR A 251 4.50 6.62 -2.26
C TYR A 251 3.80 5.34 -2.75
N PRO A 252 3.12 4.53 -1.92
CA PRO A 252 2.38 3.37 -2.42
C PRO A 252 1.40 3.72 -3.54
N PHE A 253 0.57 4.72 -3.35
CA PHE A 253 -0.38 5.21 -4.37
C PHE A 253 0.35 5.85 -5.55
N ALA A 254 1.28 6.77 -5.27
CA ALA A 254 2.05 7.46 -6.29
C ALA A 254 2.76 6.51 -7.25
N SER A 255 3.27 5.38 -6.77
CA SER A 255 4.00 4.39 -7.57
C SER A 255 3.13 3.66 -8.60
N VAL A 256 1.83 3.63 -8.38
CA VAL A 256 0.84 3.07 -9.32
C VAL A 256 0.32 4.15 -10.25
N GLU A 257 -0.15 5.24 -9.69
CA GLU A 257 -0.89 6.30 -10.39
C GLU A 257 -0.01 7.08 -11.36
N ILE A 258 1.25 7.31 -11.04
CA ILE A 258 2.20 8.04 -11.90
C ILE A 258 2.35 7.43 -13.31
N LYS A 259 2.03 6.15 -13.47
CA LYS A 259 2.08 5.47 -14.78
C LYS A 259 1.05 6.03 -15.76
N GLN A 260 -0.01 6.66 -15.26
CA GLN A 260 -1.07 7.30 -16.04
C GLN A 260 -0.77 8.78 -16.30
N HIS A 261 0.27 9.34 -15.66
CA HIS A 261 0.65 10.75 -15.70
C HIS A 261 2.08 10.95 -16.24
N PRO A 262 2.34 10.67 -17.54
CA PRO A 262 3.69 10.65 -18.10
C PRO A 262 4.41 12.01 -18.12
N GLN A 263 3.68 13.12 -17.87
CA GLN A 263 4.28 14.45 -17.75
C GLN A 263 4.81 14.73 -16.34
N THR A 264 4.66 13.80 -15.41
CA THR A 264 5.11 13.94 -14.02
C THR A 264 6.23 12.96 -13.69
N VAL A 265 7.04 13.31 -12.69
CA VAL A 265 8.15 12.47 -12.23
C VAL A 265 8.32 12.60 -10.72
N ILE A 266 8.62 11.48 -10.06
CA ILE A 266 9.00 11.50 -8.65
C ILE A 266 10.46 11.94 -8.56
N VAL A 267 10.71 13.07 -7.92
CA VAL A 267 12.07 13.63 -7.75
C VAL A 267 12.68 13.36 -6.38
N LYS A 268 11.85 13.04 -5.40
CA LYS A 268 12.29 12.72 -4.04
C LYS A 268 11.39 11.67 -3.40
N TYR A 269 12.02 10.71 -2.72
CA TYR A 269 11.36 9.64 -1.97
C TYR A 269 11.63 9.81 -0.49
N ASN A 270 10.86 9.13 0.35
CA ASN A 270 11.09 9.06 1.80
C ASN A 270 11.22 10.44 2.45
N LEU A 271 10.30 11.35 2.13
CA LEU A 271 10.27 12.67 2.75
C LEU A 271 10.01 12.58 4.26
N ASN A 272 9.32 11.54 4.69
CA ASN A 272 9.11 11.13 6.06
C ASN A 272 9.14 9.60 6.17
N THR A 273 8.93 9.08 7.37
CA THR A 273 8.58 7.68 7.61
C THR A 273 7.27 7.68 8.37
N SER A 274 6.26 7.02 7.83
CA SER A 274 4.94 6.90 8.41
C SER A 274 4.46 5.46 8.35
N LYS A 275 3.29 5.19 8.94
CA LYS A 275 2.70 3.86 8.96
C LYS A 275 1.20 3.96 8.74
N TYR A 276 0.67 3.09 7.90
CA TYR A 276 -0.76 2.87 7.90
C TYR A 276 -1.16 1.99 9.07
N ALA A 277 -2.30 2.29 9.68
CA ALA A 277 -2.88 1.54 10.78
C ALA A 277 -4.38 1.32 10.57
N ILE A 278 -4.93 0.35 11.30
CA ILE A 278 -6.35 0.05 11.27
C ILE A 278 -7.08 1.01 12.22
N GLY A 279 -8.09 1.72 11.70
CA GLY A 279 -9.01 2.50 12.53
C GLY A 279 -10.06 1.62 13.18
N VAL A 280 -10.30 1.83 14.46
CA VAL A 280 -11.23 1.06 15.29
C VAL A 280 -12.14 2.05 16.03
N PRO A 281 -13.43 1.74 16.28
CA PRO A 281 -14.27 2.64 17.07
C PRO A 281 -13.65 2.90 18.43
N ALA A 282 -13.62 4.17 18.85
CA ALA A 282 -12.99 4.56 20.11
C ALA A 282 -13.54 3.79 21.32
N ASN A 283 -12.67 3.55 22.30
CA ASN A 283 -12.93 2.79 23.54
C ASN A 283 -13.24 1.29 23.32
N ASN A 284 -12.93 0.72 22.14
CA ASN A 284 -13.01 -0.72 21.88
C ASN A 284 -11.62 -1.36 21.98
N TYR A 285 -10.97 -1.20 23.14
CA TYR A 285 -9.58 -1.65 23.38
C TYR A 285 -9.40 -3.16 23.23
N ASP A 286 -10.43 -3.96 23.49
CA ASP A 286 -10.46 -5.40 23.27
C ASP A 286 -10.40 -5.75 21.76
N LEU A 287 -11.09 -5.00 20.91
CA LEU A 287 -10.98 -5.17 19.45
C LEU A 287 -9.60 -4.73 18.94
N VAL A 288 -9.07 -3.60 19.43
CA VAL A 288 -7.68 -3.16 19.14
C VAL A 288 -6.68 -4.23 19.54
N TYR A 289 -6.84 -4.83 20.73
CA TYR A 289 -5.94 -5.88 21.21
C TYR A 289 -5.96 -7.14 20.33
N GLU A 290 -7.15 -7.65 19.98
CA GLU A 290 -7.27 -8.84 19.13
C GLU A 290 -6.80 -8.57 17.70
N LEU A 291 -7.03 -7.38 17.15
CA LEU A 291 -6.49 -6.97 15.86
C LEU A 291 -4.95 -6.89 15.88
N ASN A 292 -4.36 -6.27 16.90
CA ASN A 292 -2.91 -6.20 17.04
C ASN A 292 -2.28 -7.58 17.15
N LYS A 293 -2.87 -8.47 17.94
CA LYS A 293 -2.42 -9.85 18.07
C LYS A 293 -2.51 -10.62 16.73
N ALA A 294 -3.57 -10.38 15.96
CA ALA A 294 -3.71 -10.97 14.62
C ALA A 294 -2.69 -10.37 13.64
N LEU A 295 -2.48 -9.05 13.67
CA LEU A 295 -1.47 -8.35 12.88
C LEU A 295 -0.06 -8.90 13.16
N ASP A 296 0.34 -8.99 14.44
CA ASP A 296 1.66 -9.51 14.82
C ASP A 296 1.88 -10.93 14.27
N HIS A 297 0.83 -11.76 14.30
CA HIS A 297 0.90 -13.09 13.75
C HIS A 297 1.03 -13.09 12.22
N VAL A 298 0.15 -12.36 11.53
CA VAL A 298 0.09 -12.34 10.06
C VAL A 298 1.36 -11.71 9.47
N THR A 299 1.83 -10.60 10.04
CA THR A 299 3.04 -9.90 9.53
C THR A 299 4.34 -10.69 9.79
N ALA A 300 4.33 -11.62 10.74
CA ALA A 300 5.46 -12.51 10.98
C ALA A 300 5.54 -13.69 9.97
N GLN A 301 4.48 -13.94 9.19
CA GLN A 301 4.45 -15.05 8.23
C GLN A 301 5.16 -14.68 6.92
N PRO A 302 5.81 -15.66 6.24
CA PRO A 302 6.39 -15.44 4.91
C PRO A 302 5.37 -14.89 3.88
N ALA A 303 4.11 -15.31 3.99
CA ALA A 303 3.03 -14.87 3.13
C ALA A 303 2.81 -13.34 3.16
N TYR A 304 3.11 -12.66 4.26
CA TYR A 304 3.07 -11.20 4.30
C TYR A 304 4.14 -10.56 3.40
N ALA A 305 5.34 -11.12 3.36
CA ALA A 305 6.37 -10.64 2.44
C ALA A 305 5.99 -10.89 0.97
N ASP A 306 5.25 -11.98 0.68
CA ASP A 306 4.72 -12.25 -0.66
C ASP A 306 3.66 -11.22 -1.04
N LEU A 307 2.75 -10.91 -0.11
CA LEU A 307 1.74 -9.87 -0.27
C LEU A 307 2.39 -8.50 -0.57
N MET A 308 3.41 -8.13 0.21
CA MET A 308 4.20 -6.92 -0.02
C MET A 308 4.80 -6.89 -1.44
N ARG A 309 5.40 -7.99 -1.89
CA ARG A 309 5.97 -8.08 -3.23
C ARG A 309 4.92 -7.98 -4.33
N GLN A 310 3.77 -8.56 -4.12
CA GLN A 310 2.70 -8.59 -5.12
C GLN A 310 2.11 -7.20 -5.38
N TYR A 311 1.80 -6.45 -4.33
CA TYR A 311 1.08 -5.18 -4.45
C TYR A 311 1.97 -3.94 -4.29
N LEU A 312 3.09 -4.08 -3.59
CA LEU A 312 3.93 -2.96 -3.16
C LEU A 312 5.40 -3.15 -3.57
N SER A 313 5.67 -3.86 -4.68
CA SER A 313 7.04 -4.20 -5.11
C SER A 313 7.93 -2.96 -5.25
N SER A 314 7.44 -1.90 -5.87
CA SER A 314 8.16 -0.63 -5.97
C SER A 314 8.35 0.05 -4.61
N THR A 315 7.40 -0.11 -3.70
CA THR A 315 7.47 0.42 -2.33
C THR A 315 8.47 -0.38 -1.50
N SER A 316 8.45 -1.72 -1.60
CA SER A 316 9.34 -2.58 -0.83
C SER A 316 10.81 -2.39 -1.18
N GLU A 317 11.15 -2.14 -2.44
CA GLU A 317 12.53 -1.87 -2.87
C GLU A 317 13.07 -0.56 -2.29
N VAL A 318 12.20 0.44 -2.14
CA VAL A 318 12.57 1.77 -1.61
C VAL A 318 12.63 1.78 -0.08
N PHE A 319 11.71 1.08 0.60
CA PHE A 319 11.55 1.12 2.06
C PHE A 319 12.17 -0.07 2.80
N MET A 320 12.36 -1.22 2.14
CA MET A 320 13.09 -2.36 2.72
C MET A 320 14.60 -2.24 2.61
N GLN A 321 15.14 -1.22 1.93
CA GLN A 321 16.56 -0.93 2.06
C GLN A 321 16.84 -0.59 3.53
N PRO A 322 17.66 -1.38 4.23
CA PRO A 322 18.05 -1.01 5.58
C PRO A 322 18.62 0.41 5.48
N VAL A 323 18.01 1.34 6.21
CA VAL A 323 18.57 2.68 6.38
C VAL A 323 20.02 2.44 6.82
N LYS A 324 20.96 2.68 5.90
CA LYS A 324 22.40 2.59 6.17
C LYS A 324 22.86 3.76 7.04
N ASP A 325 22.00 4.20 7.94
CA ASP A 325 22.41 5.08 9.03
C ASP A 325 23.21 4.23 10.02
N ARG A 326 24.44 4.61 10.26
CA ARG A 326 25.38 3.95 11.17
C ARG A 326 24.82 3.80 12.59
N ASN A 327 23.71 4.46 12.90
CA ASN A 327 23.03 4.51 14.19
C ASN A 327 21.60 3.98 14.13
N SER A 328 21.36 2.82 13.52
CA SER A 328 20.04 2.18 13.57
C SER A 328 20.09 0.82 14.26
N TYR A 329 18.96 0.43 14.87
CA TYR A 329 18.79 -0.87 15.51
C TYR A 329 17.49 -1.53 15.06
N VAL A 330 17.59 -2.76 14.58
CA VAL A 330 16.40 -3.57 14.23
C VAL A 330 15.93 -4.32 15.46
N VAL A 331 14.72 -4.06 15.90
CA VAL A 331 14.10 -4.71 17.06
C VAL A 331 13.98 -6.21 16.81
N LYS A 332 14.36 -7.00 17.80
CA LYS A 332 14.31 -8.46 17.80
C LYS A 332 13.15 -8.95 18.68
N PRO A 333 12.68 -10.19 18.48
CA PRO A 333 11.70 -10.77 19.39
C PRO A 333 12.17 -10.70 20.85
N GLY A 334 11.29 -10.22 21.74
CA GLY A 334 11.58 -10.05 23.17
C GLY A 334 12.34 -8.78 23.55
N ASP A 335 12.63 -7.90 22.59
CA ASP A 335 13.24 -6.60 22.92
C ASP A 335 12.21 -5.64 23.55
N THR A 336 12.72 -4.82 24.46
CA THR A 336 12.08 -3.61 24.97
C THR A 336 13.04 -2.44 24.77
N LEU A 337 12.54 -1.20 24.75
CA LEU A 337 13.42 -0.03 24.63
C LEU A 337 14.48 0.00 25.73
N SER A 338 14.11 -0.41 26.97
CA SER A 338 15.05 -0.49 28.09
C SER A 338 16.16 -1.53 27.87
N LEU A 339 15.81 -2.72 27.34
CA LEU A 339 16.79 -3.76 27.01
C LEU A 339 17.71 -3.34 25.88
N ILE A 340 17.16 -2.65 24.88
CA ILE A 340 17.95 -2.09 23.77
C ILE A 340 18.89 -1.01 24.30
N ALA A 341 18.39 -0.09 25.14
CA ALA A 341 19.21 0.96 25.78
C ALA A 341 20.31 0.37 26.63
N GLN A 342 20.03 -0.66 27.45
CA GLN A 342 21.06 -1.37 28.22
C GLN A 342 22.17 -1.92 27.31
N ARG A 343 21.80 -2.59 26.22
CA ARG A 343 22.76 -3.23 25.30
C ARG A 343 23.56 -2.24 24.43
N LYS A 344 22.95 -1.15 24.02
CA LYS A 344 23.50 -0.22 23.03
C LYS A 344 24.01 1.08 23.59
N LEU A 345 23.47 1.52 24.71
CA LEU A 345 23.80 2.80 25.36
C LEU A 345 24.38 2.61 26.76
N GLY A 346 24.47 1.36 27.24
CA GLY A 346 25.10 1.01 28.52
C GLY A 346 24.20 1.18 29.75
N SER A 347 23.00 1.74 29.62
CA SER A 347 22.04 1.88 30.73
C SER A 347 20.61 1.70 30.27
N PRO A 348 19.78 0.91 30.99
CA PRO A 348 18.38 0.76 30.68
C PRO A 348 17.58 2.07 30.82
N ASP A 349 18.03 2.97 31.71
CA ASP A 349 17.35 4.26 31.95
C ASP A 349 17.48 5.23 30.77
N ARG A 350 18.32 4.92 29.80
CA ARG A 350 18.47 5.71 28.56
C ARG A 350 17.46 5.36 27.48
N TRP A 351 16.46 4.52 27.75
CA TRP A 351 15.40 4.25 26.80
C TRP A 351 14.63 5.49 26.30
N PRO A 352 14.46 6.59 27.09
CA PRO A 352 13.85 7.80 26.59
C PRO A 352 14.64 8.48 25.45
N ASP A 353 15.99 8.31 25.43
CA ASP A 353 16.83 8.86 24.37
C ASP A 353 16.52 8.19 23.03
N ILE A 354 16.31 6.87 23.05
CA ILE A 354 15.86 6.11 21.88
C ILE A 354 14.46 6.54 21.47
N TRP A 355 13.53 6.59 22.43
CA TRP A 355 12.14 6.92 22.16
C TRP A 355 11.96 8.32 21.56
N ARG A 356 12.63 9.34 22.07
CA ARG A 356 12.57 10.72 21.54
C ARG A 356 12.95 10.81 20.07
N LEU A 357 13.90 10.00 19.59
CA LEU A 357 14.28 9.95 18.19
C LEU A 357 13.30 9.16 17.32
N ASN A 358 12.36 8.45 17.95
CA ASN A 358 11.44 7.55 17.27
C ASN A 358 9.96 7.83 17.58
N THR A 359 9.61 9.01 18.10
CA THR A 359 8.22 9.35 18.49
C THR A 359 7.25 9.28 17.32
N GLU A 360 7.70 9.55 16.11
CA GLU A 360 6.90 9.41 14.88
C GLU A 360 6.65 7.92 14.50
N ARG A 361 7.47 7.00 15.02
CA ARG A 361 7.41 5.55 14.74
C ARG A 361 6.88 4.73 15.91
N VAL A 362 7.03 5.26 17.10
CA VAL A 362 6.72 4.60 18.38
C VAL A 362 5.87 5.55 19.21
N ALA A 363 4.57 5.53 18.97
CA ALA A 363 3.62 6.38 19.71
C ALA A 363 3.59 5.98 21.22
N ASN A 364 3.70 4.69 21.51
CA ASN A 364 3.76 4.16 22.87
C ASN A 364 5.10 3.45 23.11
N PRO A 365 5.97 3.95 24.03
CA PRO A 365 7.29 3.37 24.24
C PRO A 365 7.27 1.93 24.81
N ASN A 366 6.14 1.48 25.33
CA ASN A 366 5.95 0.10 25.81
C ASN A 366 5.56 -0.88 24.69
N LEU A 367 5.30 -0.38 23.49
CA LEU A 367 4.82 -1.16 22.34
C LEU A 367 5.80 -1.04 21.18
N ILE A 368 6.92 -1.74 21.26
CA ILE A 368 7.81 -1.98 20.12
C ILE A 368 7.67 -3.44 19.67
N TYR A 369 7.88 -3.69 18.39
CA TYR A 369 7.67 -5.01 17.79
C TYR A 369 8.89 -5.45 16.97
N PRO A 370 9.09 -6.77 16.79
CA PRO A 370 10.19 -7.30 16.00
C PRO A 370 10.22 -6.72 14.58
N LYS A 371 11.44 -6.47 14.07
CA LYS A 371 11.75 -5.85 12.78
C LYS A 371 11.54 -4.34 12.70
N LEU A 372 10.97 -3.68 13.71
CA LEU A 372 10.96 -2.22 13.76
C LEU A 372 12.40 -1.71 13.74
N VAL A 373 12.67 -0.74 12.87
CA VAL A 373 13.98 -0.06 12.80
C VAL A 373 13.92 1.19 13.67
N LEU A 374 14.71 1.21 14.73
CA LEU A 374 14.87 2.36 15.63
C LEU A 374 16.09 3.18 15.23
N ILE A 375 15.93 4.51 15.20
CA ILE A 375 17.05 5.45 15.15
C ILE A 375 17.70 5.47 16.54
N MET A 376 18.99 5.28 16.58
CA MET A 376 19.75 5.25 17.83
C MET A 376 20.49 6.57 18.05
N PRO A 377 20.63 7.01 19.32
CA PRO A 377 21.40 8.22 19.65
C PRO A 377 22.87 8.14 19.23
#